data_e8739a7dd32fe16cadde2bb30421787f
#
_entry.id   e8739a7dd32fe16cadde2bb30421787f
#
_cell.length_a   1.000
_cell.length_b   1.000
_cell.length_c   1.000
_cell.angle_alpha   90.00
_cell.angle_beta   90.00
_cell.angle_gamma   90.00
#
_symmetry.space_group_name_H-M   'P 1'
#
loop_
_entity.id
_entity.type
_entity.pdbx_description
1 polymer ?
#
loop_
_entity_poly.entity_id
_entity_poly.type
_entity_poly.pdbx_seq_one_letter_code
_entity_poly.pdbx_strand_id
1 'polypeptide(L)'
;MSDPIRLTQYSHGAGCGCKISPKVLDEILSVAGKAVPSARLLVGNDSKDDAAVFDLGNGQAIISTTDFFMPIVDDPFDFGQIASVNAISDIYAMGGTPLMAIAVLGWPIKKLPPAVTGRVLEGSRAACERAAIPLAGGHSIDAPEPIFGLAVTGQVAVSDLKRNDGAEVGCKLFLTKPLGVGLVTTAQKRGLADDDDVQRAIDQMTTLNQIGSALSTLPGVKAMTDVTGFGLLGHLTELCEGSGVSAVIDSAKVPRLPNTDHYIAEDCAPGGTDRNFDSYSHHISPLTDAQRALLCDPQTSGGLLVAVAANGLEAFHEATADLKLESFGQLTESTETLITVN
;
A
#
# COMPACT_ATOMS: atom_id res chain seq x y z
N MET A 1 -32.54 -20.94 -2.60
CA MET A 1 -31.13 -20.71 -2.29
C MET A 1 -31.06 -19.31 -1.74
N SER A 2 -30.45 -19.10 -0.55
CA SER A 2 -30.23 -17.75 -0.04
C SER A 2 -29.26 -17.03 -0.97
N ASP A 3 -29.50 -15.76 -1.26
CA ASP A 3 -28.58 -14.94 -2.04
C ASP A 3 -27.15 -15.01 -1.48
N PRO A 4 -26.13 -14.98 -2.35
CA PRO A 4 -24.75 -15.00 -1.89
C PRO A 4 -24.47 -13.79 -0.99
N ILE A 5 -23.76 -14.01 0.12
CA ILE A 5 -23.37 -12.94 1.03
C ILE A 5 -22.35 -12.05 0.32
N ARG A 6 -22.63 -10.75 0.28
CA ARG A 6 -21.75 -9.72 -0.27
C ARG A 6 -21.14 -8.95 0.90
N LEU A 7 -19.87 -9.18 1.21
CA LEU A 7 -19.22 -8.61 2.40
C LEU A 7 -19.19 -7.08 2.40
N THR A 8 -19.05 -6.45 1.24
CA THR A 8 -19.01 -4.98 1.12
C THR A 8 -20.28 -4.29 1.58
N GLN A 9 -21.42 -5.01 1.65
CA GLN A 9 -22.69 -4.48 2.15
C GLN A 9 -22.75 -4.37 3.69
N TYR A 10 -21.79 -4.95 4.40
CA TYR A 10 -21.75 -4.96 5.87
C TYR A 10 -20.79 -3.94 6.47
N SER A 11 -20.19 -3.07 5.64
CA SER A 11 -19.27 -2.03 6.08
C SER A 11 -19.55 -0.70 5.40
N HIS A 12 -19.27 0.41 6.12
CA HIS A 12 -19.39 1.77 5.58
C HIS A 12 -18.18 2.19 4.74
N GLY A 13 -17.03 1.53 4.92
CA GLY A 13 -15.78 1.77 4.20
C GLY A 13 -15.36 0.55 3.38
N ALA A 14 -14.26 0.67 2.64
CA ALA A 14 -13.71 -0.41 1.84
C ALA A 14 -12.18 -0.29 1.74
N GLY A 15 -11.47 -1.41 2.00
CA GLY A 15 -10.02 -1.52 1.86
C GLY A 15 -9.24 -0.41 2.56
N CYS A 16 -8.07 -0.07 2.04
CA CYS A 16 -7.21 0.99 2.58
C CYS A 16 -7.81 2.40 2.44
N GLY A 17 -8.84 2.62 1.64
CA GLY A 17 -9.55 3.89 1.53
C GLY A 17 -10.33 4.30 2.79
N CYS A 18 -10.44 3.41 3.81
CA CYS A 18 -11.04 3.72 5.10
C CYS A 18 -10.02 4.21 6.16
N LYS A 19 -8.74 4.36 5.82
CA LYS A 19 -7.73 4.89 6.73
C LYS A 19 -8.10 6.31 7.19
N ILE A 20 -7.72 6.64 8.43
CA ILE A 20 -7.79 8.01 8.95
C ILE A 20 -6.87 8.88 8.08
N SER A 21 -7.36 10.06 7.68
CA SER A 21 -6.54 10.94 6.83
C SER A 21 -5.25 11.37 7.54
N PRO A 22 -4.13 11.58 6.82
CA PRO A 22 -2.85 11.98 7.40
C PRO A 22 -2.97 13.16 8.36
N LYS A 23 -3.69 14.20 7.97
CA LYS A 23 -3.93 15.39 8.80
C LYS A 23 -4.56 15.06 10.15
N VAL A 24 -5.60 14.24 10.17
CA VAL A 24 -6.29 13.86 11.42
C VAL A 24 -5.40 12.93 12.26
N LEU A 25 -4.63 12.04 11.63
CA LEU A 25 -3.69 11.19 12.31
C LEU A 25 -2.57 12.00 12.98
N ASP A 26 -2.03 13.00 12.30
CA ASP A 26 -1.02 13.92 12.86
C ASP A 26 -1.58 14.68 14.08
N GLU A 27 -2.84 15.14 14.05
CA GLU A 27 -3.51 15.75 15.21
C GLU A 27 -3.59 14.77 16.39
N ILE A 28 -3.99 13.51 16.15
CA ILE A 28 -4.08 12.47 17.19
C ILE A 28 -2.70 12.21 17.79
N LEU A 29 -1.67 12.02 16.97
CA LEU A 29 -0.31 11.72 17.43
C LEU A 29 0.30 12.89 18.18
N SER A 30 0.02 14.13 17.80
CA SER A 30 0.50 15.33 18.49
C SER A 30 0.02 15.41 19.94
N VAL A 31 -1.19 14.92 20.22
CA VAL A 31 -1.78 14.89 21.58
C VAL A 31 -1.24 13.70 22.39
N ALA A 32 -0.84 12.61 21.75
CA ALA A 32 -0.33 11.40 22.41
C ALA A 32 1.06 11.60 23.07
N GLY A 33 1.76 12.70 22.76
CA GLY A 33 3.09 12.98 23.27
C GLY A 33 4.20 12.26 22.51
N LYS A 34 5.46 12.48 22.92
CA LYS A 34 6.62 11.88 22.26
C LYS A 34 6.86 10.45 22.74
N ALA A 35 7.21 9.58 21.79
CA ALA A 35 7.66 8.24 22.09
C ALA A 35 8.93 8.24 22.96
N VAL A 36 9.13 7.17 23.75
CA VAL A 36 10.38 6.99 24.50
C VAL A 36 11.52 6.74 23.51
N PRO A 37 12.58 7.56 23.50
CA PRO A 37 13.70 7.39 22.59
C PRO A 37 14.40 6.04 22.80
N SER A 38 14.72 5.35 21.71
CA SER A 38 15.53 4.13 21.73
C SER A 38 16.56 4.19 20.62
N ALA A 39 17.84 4.07 20.94
CA ALA A 39 18.92 4.04 19.96
C ALA A 39 18.87 2.81 19.04
N ARG A 40 18.07 1.79 19.40
CA ARG A 40 17.87 0.58 18.62
C ARG A 40 16.63 0.64 17.72
N LEU A 41 15.76 1.64 17.87
CA LEU A 41 14.63 1.88 16.98
C LEU A 41 15.17 2.63 15.75
N LEU A 42 15.38 1.92 14.65
CA LEU A 42 15.91 2.49 13.40
C LEU A 42 14.84 3.25 12.61
N VAL A 43 13.60 2.77 12.66
CA VAL A 43 12.42 3.38 12.03
C VAL A 43 11.26 3.33 13.02
N GLY A 44 10.59 4.46 13.20
CA GLY A 44 9.44 4.64 14.09
C GLY A 44 8.44 5.62 13.52
N ASN A 45 7.52 6.15 14.33
CA ASN A 45 6.44 7.02 13.87
C ASN A 45 6.92 8.36 13.27
N ASP A 46 8.14 8.81 13.57
CA ASP A 46 8.63 10.11 13.14
C ASP A 46 8.94 10.18 11.64
N SER A 47 9.21 9.03 11.00
CA SER A 47 9.56 8.93 9.58
C SER A 47 8.35 8.70 8.67
N LYS A 48 7.17 8.39 9.22
CA LYS A 48 5.97 8.01 8.43
C LYS A 48 6.26 6.91 7.41
N ASP A 49 7.10 5.94 7.82
CA ASP A 49 7.51 4.79 6.99
C ASP A 49 6.54 3.62 7.16
N ASP A 50 6.65 2.61 6.30
CA ASP A 50 5.70 1.50 6.19
C ASP A 50 5.63 0.64 7.47
N ALA A 51 6.74 0.50 8.20
CA ALA A 51 6.80 -0.34 9.40
C ALA A 51 7.79 0.17 10.45
N ALA A 52 7.63 -0.29 11.69
CA ALA A 52 8.64 -0.09 12.73
C ALA A 52 9.81 -1.07 12.56
N VAL A 53 11.05 -0.58 12.73
CA VAL A 53 12.27 -1.39 12.57
C VAL A 53 13.15 -1.27 13.81
N PHE A 54 13.46 -2.42 14.42
CA PHE A 54 14.25 -2.50 15.64
C PHE A 54 15.54 -3.30 15.41
N ASP A 55 16.71 -2.67 15.66
CA ASP A 55 18.04 -3.27 15.53
C ASP A 55 18.29 -4.32 16.62
N LEU A 56 18.67 -5.54 16.23
CA LEU A 56 19.07 -6.60 17.14
C LEU A 56 20.51 -6.48 17.65
N GLY A 57 21.32 -5.58 17.08
CA GLY A 57 22.70 -5.31 17.48
C GLY A 57 23.72 -6.32 16.91
N ASN A 58 23.30 -7.14 15.96
CA ASN A 58 24.13 -8.17 15.29
C ASN A 58 24.13 -8.02 13.76
N GLY A 59 23.76 -6.84 13.25
CA GLY A 59 23.62 -6.56 11.82
C GLY A 59 22.27 -6.98 11.23
N GLN A 60 21.35 -7.47 12.06
CA GLN A 60 19.98 -7.82 11.69
C GLN A 60 18.99 -6.92 12.44
N ALA A 61 17.85 -6.64 11.83
CA ALA A 61 16.75 -5.91 12.42
C ALA A 61 15.44 -6.69 12.28
N ILE A 62 14.53 -6.49 13.24
CA ILE A 62 13.15 -6.95 13.17
C ILE A 62 12.30 -5.85 12.59
N ILE A 63 11.44 -6.20 11.65
CA ILE A 63 10.38 -5.36 11.11
C ILE A 63 9.06 -5.80 11.75
N SER A 64 8.25 -4.85 12.21
CA SER A 64 6.93 -5.13 12.76
C SER A 64 5.93 -4.13 12.21
N THR A 65 4.87 -4.66 11.61
CA THR A 65 3.76 -3.87 11.05
C THR A 65 2.42 -4.47 11.41
N THR A 66 1.36 -3.68 11.25
CA THR A 66 -0.02 -4.15 11.32
C THR A 66 -0.88 -3.36 10.37
N ASP A 67 -1.61 -4.06 9.50
CA ASP A 67 -2.60 -3.45 8.62
C ASP A 67 -3.89 -4.27 8.62
N PHE A 68 -5.02 -3.59 8.73
CA PHE A 68 -6.36 -4.19 8.75
C PHE A 68 -7.38 -3.20 8.23
N PHE A 69 -8.43 -3.70 7.58
CA PHE A 69 -9.45 -2.87 6.98
C PHE A 69 -10.79 -3.62 6.80
N MET A 70 -11.78 -2.89 6.35
CA MET A 70 -13.10 -3.40 6.00
C MET A 70 -13.09 -4.02 4.60
N PRO A 71 -14.03 -4.94 4.29
CA PRO A 71 -14.07 -5.61 2.99
C PRO A 71 -14.03 -4.66 1.78
N ILE A 72 -13.14 -4.96 0.84
CA ILE A 72 -13.03 -4.27 -0.45
C ILE A 72 -13.67 -5.07 -1.57
N VAL A 73 -13.84 -6.37 -1.39
CA VAL A 73 -14.48 -7.30 -2.30
C VAL A 73 -15.57 -8.09 -1.58
N ASP A 74 -16.50 -8.66 -2.33
CA ASP A 74 -17.64 -9.39 -1.77
C ASP A 74 -17.31 -10.82 -1.37
N ASP A 75 -16.40 -11.48 -2.09
CA ASP A 75 -15.98 -12.85 -1.76
C ASP A 75 -15.11 -12.86 -0.49
N PRO A 76 -15.46 -13.66 0.53
CA PRO A 76 -14.72 -13.69 1.79
C PRO A 76 -13.32 -14.31 1.66
N PHE A 77 -13.11 -15.24 0.73
CA PHE A 77 -11.79 -15.82 0.51
C PHE A 77 -10.83 -14.79 -0.10
N ASP A 78 -11.28 -14.07 -1.13
CA ASP A 78 -10.50 -13.00 -1.77
C ASP A 78 -10.24 -11.85 -0.79
N PHE A 79 -11.23 -11.46 0.02
CA PHE A 79 -11.00 -10.46 1.08
C PHE A 79 -9.90 -10.90 2.05
N GLY A 80 -9.90 -12.15 2.48
CA GLY A 80 -8.87 -12.71 3.35
C GLY A 80 -7.49 -12.70 2.71
N GLN A 81 -7.39 -13.03 1.41
CA GLN A 81 -6.14 -12.96 0.65
C GLN A 81 -5.62 -11.51 0.56
N ILE A 82 -6.48 -10.59 0.10
CA ILE A 82 -6.13 -9.19 -0.13
C ILE A 82 -5.64 -8.53 1.16
N ALA A 83 -6.37 -8.70 2.27
CA ALA A 83 -6.00 -8.12 3.55
C ALA A 83 -4.66 -8.66 4.07
N SER A 84 -4.38 -9.94 3.81
CA SER A 84 -3.10 -10.55 4.19
C SER A 84 -1.94 -10.10 3.31
N VAL A 85 -2.13 -10.05 1.99
CA VAL A 85 -1.11 -9.56 1.04
C VAL A 85 -0.76 -8.11 1.32
N ASN A 86 -1.77 -7.27 1.62
CA ASN A 86 -1.56 -5.87 1.98
C ASN A 86 -0.71 -5.73 3.25
N ALA A 87 -1.03 -6.45 4.32
CA ALA A 87 -0.27 -6.36 5.57
C ALA A 87 1.16 -6.93 5.46
N ILE A 88 1.38 -7.95 4.60
CA ILE A 88 2.71 -8.50 4.35
C ILE A 88 3.56 -7.53 3.50
N SER A 89 2.92 -6.68 2.71
CA SER A 89 3.58 -5.76 1.77
C SER A 89 4.57 -4.81 2.44
N ASP A 90 4.24 -4.28 3.62
CA ASP A 90 5.12 -3.39 4.40
C ASP A 90 6.49 -4.02 4.68
N ILE A 91 6.51 -5.34 4.96
CA ILE A 91 7.78 -6.07 5.16
C ILE A 91 8.64 -6.03 3.90
N TYR A 92 8.02 -6.24 2.74
CA TYR A 92 8.71 -6.20 1.45
C TYR A 92 9.11 -4.78 1.05
N ALA A 93 8.27 -3.77 1.38
CA ALA A 93 8.57 -2.35 1.13
C ALA A 93 9.81 -1.90 1.91
N MET A 94 9.97 -2.41 3.14
CA MET A 94 11.18 -2.18 3.95
C MET A 94 12.39 -3.03 3.53
N GLY A 95 12.29 -3.79 2.43
CA GLY A 95 13.35 -4.69 1.95
C GLY A 95 13.51 -5.98 2.72
N GLY A 96 12.58 -6.27 3.62
CA GLY A 96 12.64 -7.42 4.52
C GLY A 96 12.07 -8.71 3.94
N THR A 97 12.24 -9.77 4.72
CA THR A 97 11.62 -11.08 4.51
C THR A 97 10.61 -11.32 5.63
N PRO A 98 9.34 -11.59 5.35
CA PRO A 98 8.36 -11.92 6.38
C PRO A 98 8.71 -13.24 7.07
N LEU A 99 8.43 -13.37 8.36
CA LEU A 99 8.70 -14.53 9.18
C LEU A 99 7.45 -15.24 9.66
N MET A 100 6.46 -14.48 10.11
CA MET A 100 5.18 -14.96 10.61
C MET A 100 4.14 -13.85 10.64
N ALA A 101 2.87 -14.25 10.70
CA ALA A 101 1.75 -13.35 10.88
C ALA A 101 0.80 -13.83 11.98
N ILE A 102 0.10 -12.88 12.61
CA ILE A 102 -1.03 -13.12 13.51
C ILE A 102 -2.24 -12.32 13.04
N ALA A 103 -3.45 -12.91 13.10
CA ALA A 103 -4.66 -12.28 12.59
C ALA A 103 -5.24 -11.25 13.57
N VAL A 104 -5.74 -10.15 13.01
CA VAL A 104 -6.62 -9.18 13.69
C VAL A 104 -8.02 -9.34 13.09
N LEU A 105 -9.01 -9.72 13.89
CA LEU A 105 -10.36 -10.02 13.44
C LEU A 105 -11.42 -9.29 14.27
N GLY A 106 -12.14 -8.36 13.67
CA GLY A 106 -13.39 -7.83 14.18
C GLY A 106 -14.56 -8.39 13.34
N TRP A 107 -15.54 -9.03 13.97
CA TRP A 107 -16.58 -9.70 13.19
C TRP A 107 -17.98 -9.54 13.79
N PRO A 108 -19.01 -9.17 12.96
CA PRO A 108 -20.38 -9.01 13.44
C PRO A 108 -21.09 -10.38 13.52
N ILE A 109 -20.81 -11.14 14.59
CA ILE A 109 -21.26 -12.54 14.76
C ILE A 109 -22.79 -12.72 14.72
N LYS A 110 -23.56 -11.64 14.96
CA LYS A 110 -25.03 -11.65 14.86
C LYS A 110 -25.55 -11.43 13.44
N LYS A 111 -24.70 -10.92 12.53
CA LYS A 111 -25.08 -10.59 11.14
C LYS A 111 -24.49 -11.58 10.12
N LEU A 112 -23.28 -12.05 10.38
CA LEU A 112 -22.51 -12.90 9.47
C LEU A 112 -22.18 -14.25 10.14
N PRO A 113 -22.54 -15.39 9.50
CA PRO A 113 -22.30 -16.69 10.09
C PRO A 113 -20.80 -17.05 10.16
N PRO A 114 -20.38 -17.89 11.14
CA PRO A 114 -18.98 -18.30 11.31
C PRO A 114 -18.34 -18.92 10.06
N ALA A 115 -19.12 -19.57 9.20
CA ALA A 115 -18.62 -20.15 7.95
C ALA A 115 -18.01 -19.08 7.02
N VAL A 116 -18.55 -17.87 7.00
CA VAL A 116 -18.02 -16.75 6.20
C VAL A 116 -16.65 -16.32 6.75
N THR A 117 -16.53 -16.21 8.08
CA THR A 117 -15.23 -15.93 8.73
C THR A 117 -14.21 -17.02 8.44
N GLY A 118 -14.66 -18.29 8.42
CA GLY A 118 -13.83 -19.42 8.04
C GLY A 118 -13.20 -19.25 6.66
N ARG A 119 -14.00 -18.78 5.68
CA ARG A 119 -13.53 -18.51 4.33
C ARG A 119 -12.50 -17.34 4.28
N VAL A 120 -12.69 -16.28 5.09
CA VAL A 120 -11.68 -15.20 5.21
C VAL A 120 -10.35 -15.76 5.72
N LEU A 121 -10.39 -16.60 6.77
CA LEU A 121 -9.18 -17.22 7.30
C LEU A 121 -8.52 -18.21 6.33
N GLU A 122 -9.30 -18.91 5.50
CA GLU A 122 -8.76 -19.76 4.42
C GLU A 122 -8.00 -18.93 3.40
N GLY A 123 -8.56 -17.81 2.94
CA GLY A 123 -7.90 -16.86 2.04
C GLY A 123 -6.61 -16.31 2.65
N SER A 124 -6.65 -15.92 3.93
CA SER A 124 -5.47 -15.45 4.66
C SER A 124 -4.36 -16.51 4.72
N ARG A 125 -4.72 -17.77 5.02
CA ARG A 125 -3.73 -18.88 5.03
C ARG A 125 -3.11 -19.09 3.65
N ALA A 126 -3.91 -19.03 2.59
CA ALA A 126 -3.41 -19.16 1.22
C ALA A 126 -2.43 -18.04 0.85
N ALA A 127 -2.66 -16.80 1.30
CA ALA A 127 -1.72 -15.69 1.11
C ALA A 127 -0.42 -15.89 1.91
N CYS A 128 -0.53 -16.30 3.18
CA CYS A 128 0.62 -16.60 4.03
C CYS A 128 1.46 -17.77 3.47
N GLU A 129 0.80 -18.80 2.93
CA GLU A 129 1.49 -19.95 2.30
C GLU A 129 2.31 -19.50 1.07
N ARG A 130 1.75 -18.62 0.20
CA ARG A 130 2.50 -18.04 -0.92
C ARG A 130 3.68 -17.19 -0.46
N ALA A 131 3.55 -16.51 0.68
CA ALA A 131 4.65 -15.76 1.31
C ALA A 131 5.63 -16.65 2.10
N ALA A 132 5.40 -17.97 2.15
CA ALA A 132 6.16 -18.96 2.90
C ALA A 132 6.24 -18.69 4.42
N ILE A 133 5.16 -18.15 5.01
CA ILE A 133 5.08 -17.86 6.45
C ILE A 133 3.87 -18.53 7.11
N PRO A 134 3.95 -18.89 8.40
CA PRO A 134 2.80 -19.37 9.15
C PRO A 134 1.86 -18.21 9.54
N LEU A 135 0.54 -18.45 9.44
CA LEU A 135 -0.47 -17.69 10.19
C LEU A 135 -0.56 -18.35 11.58
N ALA A 136 0.10 -17.75 12.58
CA ALA A 136 0.45 -18.40 13.84
C ALA A 136 -0.54 -18.16 14.98
N GLY A 137 -1.69 -17.53 14.70
CA GLY A 137 -2.72 -17.20 15.71
C GLY A 137 -3.35 -15.85 15.46
N GLY A 138 -3.79 -15.18 16.52
CA GLY A 138 -4.37 -13.86 16.40
C GLY A 138 -5.32 -13.51 17.55
N HIS A 139 -6.05 -12.40 17.39
CA HIS A 139 -7.07 -11.95 18.32
C HIS A 139 -8.38 -11.63 17.60
N SER A 140 -9.50 -11.92 18.24
CA SER A 140 -10.84 -11.68 17.65
C SER A 140 -11.77 -11.01 18.64
N ILE A 141 -12.61 -10.10 18.13
CA ILE A 141 -13.65 -9.40 18.89
C ILE A 141 -14.99 -9.43 18.14
N ASP A 142 -16.10 -9.35 18.88
CA ASP A 142 -17.41 -9.04 18.29
C ASP A 142 -17.42 -7.54 17.94
N ALA A 143 -17.56 -7.23 16.65
CA ALA A 143 -17.51 -5.86 16.12
C ALA A 143 -18.78 -5.57 15.30
N PRO A 144 -19.20 -4.30 15.16
CA PRO A 144 -20.41 -3.95 14.41
C PRO A 144 -20.31 -4.20 12.92
N GLU A 145 -19.08 -4.25 12.39
CA GLU A 145 -18.72 -4.43 10.97
C GLU A 145 -17.56 -5.41 10.83
N PRO A 146 -17.44 -6.11 9.69
CA PRO A 146 -16.30 -7.00 9.45
C PRO A 146 -15.01 -6.18 9.27
N ILE A 147 -13.99 -6.54 10.03
CA ILE A 147 -12.62 -6.00 9.94
C ILE A 147 -11.66 -7.18 9.96
N PHE A 148 -10.73 -7.21 9.05
CA PHE A 148 -9.70 -8.23 9.00
C PHE A 148 -8.37 -7.68 8.51
N GLY A 149 -7.30 -8.24 9.05
CA GLY A 149 -5.93 -8.00 8.63
C GLY A 149 -4.95 -8.78 9.48
N LEU A 150 -3.68 -8.43 9.35
CA LEU A 150 -2.60 -9.11 10.05
C LEU A 150 -1.70 -8.12 10.80
N ALA A 151 -1.10 -8.59 11.89
CA ALA A 151 0.17 -8.07 12.35
C ALA A 151 1.27 -9.01 11.84
N VAL A 152 2.26 -8.47 11.15
CA VAL A 152 3.32 -9.23 10.49
C VAL A 152 4.66 -8.88 11.10
N THR A 153 5.46 -9.94 11.37
CA THR A 153 6.84 -9.81 11.79
C THR A 153 7.74 -10.27 10.66
N GLY A 154 8.74 -9.47 10.33
CA GLY A 154 9.77 -9.77 9.35
C GLY A 154 11.17 -9.49 9.89
N GLN A 155 12.17 -9.76 9.07
CA GLN A 155 13.56 -9.45 9.34
C GLN A 155 14.25 -8.86 8.11
N VAL A 156 15.29 -8.07 8.36
CA VAL A 156 16.13 -7.50 7.31
C VAL A 156 17.55 -7.34 7.82
N ALA A 157 18.56 -7.50 6.95
CA ALA A 157 19.90 -7.03 7.28
C ALA A 157 19.87 -5.49 7.35
N VAL A 158 20.51 -4.90 8.37
CA VAL A 158 20.51 -3.44 8.54
C VAL A 158 21.07 -2.71 7.30
N SER A 159 22.02 -3.35 6.58
CA SER A 159 22.58 -2.84 5.33
C SER A 159 21.58 -2.78 4.16
N ASP A 160 20.56 -3.64 4.18
CA ASP A 160 19.61 -3.82 3.09
C ASP A 160 18.26 -3.15 3.39
N LEU A 161 18.11 -2.58 4.59
CA LEU A 161 16.94 -1.83 4.98
C LEU A 161 16.67 -0.71 3.98
N LYS A 162 15.48 -0.70 3.38
CA LYS A 162 15.00 0.41 2.55
C LYS A 162 13.97 1.21 3.35
N ARG A 163 14.15 2.51 3.27
CA ARG A 163 13.27 3.51 3.89
C ARG A 163 12.68 4.37 2.79
N ASN A 164 11.56 5.00 3.08
CA ASN A 164 10.94 5.94 2.15
C ASN A 164 11.71 7.28 2.09
N ASP A 165 12.59 7.59 3.05
CA ASP A 165 13.33 8.85 3.20
C ASP A 165 14.80 8.79 2.70
N GLY A 166 15.18 7.72 1.99
CA GLY A 166 16.53 7.51 1.49
C GLY A 166 16.79 7.94 0.03
N ALA A 167 15.82 8.58 -0.61
CA ALA A 167 15.93 8.91 -2.03
C ALA A 167 16.90 10.08 -2.31
N GLU A 168 17.49 10.08 -3.50
CA GLU A 168 18.48 11.07 -3.93
C GLU A 168 18.04 11.79 -5.20
N VAL A 169 18.54 13.03 -5.39
CA VAL A 169 18.36 13.78 -6.64
C VAL A 169 18.86 12.96 -7.84
N GLY A 170 18.09 12.95 -8.92
CA GLY A 170 18.41 12.20 -10.14
C GLY A 170 17.87 10.76 -10.16
N CYS A 171 17.37 10.23 -9.04
CA CYS A 171 16.70 8.93 -9.04
C CYS A 171 15.50 8.91 -9.99
N LYS A 172 15.35 7.82 -10.73
CA LYS A 172 14.16 7.51 -11.53
C LYS A 172 13.12 6.83 -10.67
N LEU A 173 11.84 7.13 -10.95
CA LEU A 173 10.70 6.59 -10.23
C LEU A 173 10.03 5.48 -11.04
N PHE A 174 9.76 4.37 -10.36
CA PHE A 174 9.08 3.20 -10.92
C PHE A 174 7.93 2.76 -10.00
N LEU A 175 6.92 2.13 -10.58
CA LEU A 175 5.78 1.56 -9.84
C LEU A 175 5.58 0.11 -10.29
N THR A 176 5.58 -0.84 -9.34
CA THR A 176 5.58 -2.28 -9.66
C THR A 176 4.21 -2.87 -9.97
N LYS A 177 3.11 -2.19 -9.58
CA LYS A 177 1.73 -2.55 -9.94
C LYS A 177 0.99 -1.32 -10.43
N PRO A 178 0.06 -1.45 -11.40
CA PRO A 178 -0.70 -0.32 -11.93
C PRO A 178 -1.66 0.29 -10.89
N LEU A 179 -2.02 1.57 -11.06
CA LEU A 179 -3.06 2.27 -10.30
C LEU A 179 -4.45 1.95 -10.82
N GLY A 180 -5.49 2.24 -10.03
CA GLY A 180 -6.88 2.17 -10.45
C GLY A 180 -7.75 1.20 -9.65
N VAL A 181 -7.21 0.58 -8.60
CA VAL A 181 -7.97 -0.35 -7.74
C VAL A 181 -9.18 0.35 -7.11
N GLY A 182 -9.03 1.56 -6.59
CA GLY A 182 -10.13 2.33 -6.01
C GLY A 182 -11.20 2.68 -7.03
N LEU A 183 -10.81 3.06 -8.25
CA LEU A 183 -11.71 3.33 -9.37
C LEU A 183 -12.53 2.08 -9.75
N VAL A 184 -11.87 0.94 -9.96
CA VAL A 184 -12.54 -0.32 -10.36
C VAL A 184 -13.48 -0.82 -9.25
N THR A 185 -13.05 -0.81 -8.00
CA THR A 185 -13.89 -1.29 -6.87
C THR A 185 -15.06 -0.36 -6.59
N THR A 186 -14.92 0.95 -6.82
CA THR A 186 -16.04 1.90 -6.78
C THR A 186 -17.01 1.68 -7.92
N ALA A 187 -16.52 1.47 -9.15
CA ALA A 187 -17.35 1.11 -10.29
C ALA A 187 -18.10 -0.20 -10.05
N GLN A 188 -17.45 -1.22 -9.47
CA GLN A 188 -18.11 -2.48 -9.07
C GLN A 188 -19.24 -2.25 -8.06
N LYS A 189 -19.01 -1.45 -7.03
CA LYS A 189 -20.02 -1.13 -6.01
C LYS A 189 -21.23 -0.40 -6.63
N ARG A 190 -21.01 0.38 -7.69
CA ARG A 190 -22.07 1.09 -8.46
C ARG A 190 -22.72 0.22 -9.54
N GLY A 191 -22.24 -0.99 -9.79
CA GLY A 191 -22.72 -1.90 -10.84
C GLY A 191 -22.34 -1.47 -12.26
N LEU A 192 -21.23 -0.74 -12.42
CA LEU A 192 -20.71 -0.21 -13.68
C LEU A 192 -19.43 -0.93 -14.16
N ALA A 193 -18.77 -1.69 -13.29
CA ALA A 193 -17.53 -2.37 -13.65
C ALA A 193 -17.80 -3.66 -14.45
N ASP A 194 -16.95 -3.91 -15.45
CA ASP A 194 -16.89 -5.18 -16.15
C ASP A 194 -16.28 -6.26 -15.23
N ASP A 195 -16.78 -7.48 -15.30
CA ASP A 195 -16.31 -8.62 -14.49
C ASP A 195 -14.81 -8.88 -14.70
N ASP A 196 -14.31 -8.75 -15.93
CA ASP A 196 -12.90 -8.92 -16.27
C ASP A 196 -12.01 -7.85 -15.57
N ASP A 197 -12.47 -6.61 -15.45
CA ASP A 197 -11.71 -5.55 -14.77
C ASP A 197 -11.70 -5.74 -13.26
N VAL A 198 -12.83 -6.21 -12.71
CA VAL A 198 -12.91 -6.61 -11.31
C VAL A 198 -11.93 -7.75 -11.01
N GLN A 199 -11.88 -8.77 -11.87
CA GLN A 199 -10.97 -9.88 -11.69
C GLN A 199 -9.50 -9.43 -11.78
N ARG A 200 -9.15 -8.55 -12.72
CA ARG A 200 -7.79 -7.96 -12.81
C ARG A 200 -7.40 -7.19 -11.55
N ALA A 201 -8.34 -6.43 -10.98
CA ALA A 201 -8.09 -5.72 -9.72
C ALA A 201 -7.88 -6.70 -8.55
N ILE A 202 -8.64 -7.78 -8.47
CA ILE A 202 -8.47 -8.85 -7.47
C ILE A 202 -7.12 -9.54 -7.66
N ASP A 203 -6.76 -9.93 -8.87
CA ASP A 203 -5.48 -10.57 -9.19
C ASP A 203 -4.30 -9.70 -8.78
N GLN A 204 -4.39 -8.39 -9.06
CA GLN A 204 -3.39 -7.41 -8.62
C GLN A 204 -3.31 -7.32 -7.10
N MET A 205 -4.45 -7.15 -6.41
CA MET A 205 -4.48 -7.02 -4.94
C MET A 205 -4.00 -8.30 -4.23
N THR A 206 -4.15 -9.46 -4.83
CA THR A 206 -3.68 -10.74 -4.30
C THR A 206 -2.23 -11.07 -4.68
N THR A 207 -1.58 -10.29 -5.52
CA THR A 207 -0.16 -10.45 -5.87
C THR A 207 0.76 -9.89 -4.78
N LEU A 208 1.70 -10.71 -4.27
CA LEU A 208 2.70 -10.28 -3.28
C LEU A 208 3.72 -9.30 -3.87
N ASN A 209 4.14 -8.33 -3.06
CA ASN A 209 5.25 -7.42 -3.37
C ASN A 209 6.63 -8.02 -3.06
N GLN A 210 6.78 -9.34 -3.17
CA GLN A 210 7.99 -10.10 -2.83
C GLN A 210 9.26 -9.61 -3.53
N ILE A 211 9.11 -8.99 -4.69
CA ILE A 211 10.22 -8.37 -5.43
C ILE A 211 11.00 -7.36 -4.57
N GLY A 212 10.34 -6.71 -3.58
CA GLY A 212 10.96 -5.75 -2.67
C GLY A 212 12.16 -6.31 -1.92
N SER A 213 12.11 -7.58 -1.46
CA SER A 213 13.25 -8.22 -0.81
C SER A 213 14.46 -8.36 -1.75
N ALA A 214 14.25 -8.64 -3.03
CA ALA A 214 15.33 -8.72 -4.01
C ALA A 214 15.88 -7.31 -4.35
N LEU A 215 14.98 -6.34 -4.53
CA LEU A 215 15.36 -4.96 -4.85
C LEU A 215 16.17 -4.31 -3.73
N SER A 216 15.93 -4.69 -2.47
CA SER A 216 16.64 -4.13 -1.32
C SER A 216 18.14 -4.38 -1.35
N THR A 217 18.59 -5.48 -1.95
CA THR A 217 20.01 -5.82 -2.07
C THR A 217 20.75 -5.04 -3.18
N LEU A 218 20.01 -4.31 -4.02
CA LEU A 218 20.58 -3.53 -5.11
C LEU A 218 21.05 -2.15 -4.62
N PRO A 219 22.36 -1.82 -4.72
CA PRO A 219 22.89 -0.54 -4.20
C PRO A 219 22.28 0.70 -4.87
N GLY A 220 21.74 0.55 -6.08
CA GLY A 220 21.09 1.62 -6.82
C GLY A 220 19.66 1.90 -6.41
N VAL A 221 19.00 0.99 -5.70
CA VAL A 221 17.67 1.21 -5.10
C VAL A 221 17.86 2.00 -3.81
N LYS A 222 17.40 3.26 -3.81
CA LYS A 222 17.68 4.24 -2.74
C LYS A 222 16.54 4.36 -1.73
N ALA A 223 15.29 4.36 -2.21
CA ALA A 223 14.11 4.38 -1.38
C ALA A 223 13.03 3.49 -1.99
N MET A 224 12.17 2.98 -1.12
CA MET A 224 11.05 2.12 -1.50
C MET A 224 9.93 2.27 -0.47
N THR A 225 8.68 2.28 -0.93
CA THR A 225 7.45 2.23 -0.13
C THR A 225 6.34 1.58 -0.95
N ASP A 226 5.33 0.99 -0.34
CA ASP A 226 4.18 0.53 -1.10
C ASP A 226 3.11 1.61 -1.24
N VAL A 227 2.41 1.61 -2.36
CA VAL A 227 1.36 2.59 -2.65
C VAL A 227 0.02 2.05 -2.20
N THR A 228 -0.51 2.61 -1.12
CA THR A 228 -1.77 2.16 -0.53
C THR A 228 -2.82 3.29 -0.41
N GLY A 229 -3.44 3.46 0.74
CA GLY A 229 -4.62 4.29 0.95
C GLY A 229 -4.47 5.78 0.62
N PHE A 230 -3.25 6.32 0.63
CA PHE A 230 -3.00 7.74 0.32
C PHE A 230 -2.80 8.02 -1.18
N GLY A 231 -2.84 6.97 -2.02
CA GLY A 231 -2.60 7.08 -3.45
C GLY A 231 -1.15 7.38 -3.81
N LEU A 232 -0.82 7.36 -5.09
CA LEU A 232 0.56 7.57 -5.54
C LEU A 232 1.12 8.92 -5.08
N LEU A 233 0.34 10.01 -5.19
CA LEU A 233 0.83 11.34 -4.82
C LEU A 233 1.05 11.49 -3.31
N GLY A 234 0.26 10.81 -2.48
CA GLY A 234 0.47 10.83 -1.03
C GLY A 234 1.80 10.19 -0.65
N HIS A 235 2.05 8.95 -1.10
CA HIS A 235 3.30 8.25 -0.80
C HIS A 235 4.52 8.90 -1.46
N LEU A 236 4.38 9.49 -2.66
CA LEU A 236 5.45 10.26 -3.28
C LEU A 236 5.73 11.56 -2.50
N THR A 237 4.72 12.19 -1.91
CA THR A 237 4.90 13.36 -1.03
C THR A 237 5.72 12.98 0.20
N GLU A 238 5.37 11.88 0.88
CA GLU A 238 6.11 11.36 2.04
C GLU A 238 7.58 11.04 1.69
N LEU A 239 7.81 10.38 0.55
CA LEU A 239 9.15 10.08 0.03
C LEU A 239 9.94 11.37 -0.24
N CYS A 240 9.36 12.36 -0.89
CA CYS A 240 10.02 13.62 -1.21
C CYS A 240 10.33 14.45 0.04
N GLU A 241 9.37 14.56 0.98
CA GLU A 241 9.56 15.27 2.25
C GLU A 241 10.67 14.63 3.08
N GLY A 242 10.59 13.31 3.27
CA GLY A 242 11.56 12.56 4.06
C GLY A 242 12.98 12.62 3.49
N SER A 243 13.11 12.62 2.16
CA SER A 243 14.40 12.66 1.46
C SER A 243 14.91 14.08 1.18
N GLY A 244 14.11 15.12 1.40
CA GLY A 244 14.50 16.51 1.11
C GLY A 244 14.65 16.81 -0.38
N VAL A 245 13.85 16.17 -1.23
CA VAL A 245 13.89 16.30 -2.70
C VAL A 245 12.52 16.68 -3.25
N SER A 246 12.46 17.03 -4.53
CA SER A 246 11.20 17.21 -5.28
C SER A 246 11.10 16.18 -6.40
N ALA A 247 9.90 16.01 -6.96
CA ALA A 247 9.65 15.08 -8.05
C ALA A 247 9.02 15.78 -9.27
N VAL A 248 9.41 15.34 -10.47
CA VAL A 248 8.71 15.64 -11.72
C VAL A 248 8.23 14.32 -12.30
N ILE A 249 6.91 14.19 -12.49
CA ILE A 249 6.30 12.97 -13.03
C ILE A 249 5.52 13.26 -14.31
N ASP A 250 5.47 12.26 -15.19
CA ASP A 250 4.66 12.23 -16.40
C ASP A 250 3.44 11.32 -16.15
N SER A 251 2.27 11.92 -15.96
CA SER A 251 1.03 11.19 -15.62
C SER A 251 0.62 10.18 -16.70
N ALA A 252 1.01 10.40 -17.96
CA ALA A 252 0.72 9.47 -19.05
C ALA A 252 1.54 8.17 -18.96
N LYS A 253 2.70 8.20 -18.28
CA LYS A 253 3.57 7.04 -18.06
C LYS A 253 3.30 6.28 -16.77
N VAL A 254 2.46 6.82 -15.90
CA VAL A 254 2.08 6.08 -14.69
C VAL A 254 1.27 4.84 -15.07
N PRO A 255 1.71 3.63 -14.69
CA PRO A 255 1.00 2.41 -15.04
C PRO A 255 -0.39 2.40 -14.39
N ARG A 256 -1.39 2.02 -15.17
CA ARG A 256 -2.79 1.99 -14.73
C ARG A 256 -3.50 0.73 -15.23
N LEU A 257 -4.50 0.27 -14.47
CA LEU A 257 -5.37 -0.82 -14.88
C LEU A 257 -6.13 -0.44 -16.17
N PRO A 258 -6.48 -1.41 -17.01
CA PRO A 258 -7.34 -1.16 -18.17
C PRO A 258 -8.64 -0.46 -17.77
N ASN A 259 -9.21 0.28 -18.72
CA ASN A 259 -10.51 0.98 -18.58
C ASN A 259 -10.61 2.01 -17.43
N THR A 260 -9.52 2.36 -16.73
CA THR A 260 -9.54 3.41 -15.70
C THR A 260 -10.05 4.75 -16.24
N ASP A 261 -9.68 5.14 -17.46
CA ASP A 261 -10.16 6.39 -18.09
C ASP A 261 -11.69 6.37 -18.29
N HIS A 262 -12.26 5.21 -18.62
CA HIS A 262 -13.71 5.04 -18.68
C HIS A 262 -14.35 5.22 -17.30
N TYR A 263 -13.81 4.59 -16.26
CA TYR A 263 -14.36 4.72 -14.90
C TYR A 263 -14.18 6.13 -14.32
N ILE A 264 -13.14 6.86 -14.72
CA ILE A 264 -12.98 8.28 -14.40
C ILE A 264 -14.09 9.11 -15.06
N ALA A 265 -14.37 8.86 -16.35
CA ALA A 265 -15.44 9.55 -17.08
C ALA A 265 -16.85 9.29 -16.50
N GLU A 266 -17.06 8.09 -15.91
CA GLU A 266 -18.29 7.70 -15.20
C GLU A 266 -18.31 8.15 -13.73
N ASP A 267 -17.39 9.05 -13.32
CA ASP A 267 -17.26 9.61 -11.96
C ASP A 267 -17.14 8.52 -10.87
N CYS A 268 -16.38 7.45 -11.16
CA CYS A 268 -16.17 6.33 -10.23
C CYS A 268 -15.01 6.55 -9.25
N ALA A 269 -14.52 7.79 -9.08
CA ALA A 269 -13.52 8.07 -8.05
C ALA A 269 -14.11 7.84 -6.64
N PRO A 270 -13.42 7.07 -5.78
CA PRO A 270 -13.88 6.90 -4.40
C PRO A 270 -13.73 8.19 -3.60
N GLY A 271 -14.57 8.40 -2.57
CA GLY A 271 -14.48 9.57 -1.70
C GLY A 271 -13.13 9.71 -0.95
N GLY A 272 -12.31 8.68 -0.96
CA GLY A 272 -10.92 8.70 -0.48
C GLY A 272 -10.02 9.60 -1.33
N THR A 273 -10.27 9.67 -2.63
CA THR A 273 -9.50 10.47 -3.60
C THR A 273 -9.49 11.96 -3.24
N ASP A 274 -10.65 12.53 -2.94
CA ASP A 274 -10.75 13.94 -2.55
C ASP A 274 -10.09 14.21 -1.19
N ARG A 275 -10.31 13.34 -0.20
CA ARG A 275 -9.65 13.45 1.11
C ARG A 275 -8.13 13.36 1.02
N ASN A 276 -7.62 12.50 0.14
CA ASN A 276 -6.21 12.39 -0.15
C ASN A 276 -5.67 13.70 -0.73
N PHE A 277 -6.29 14.19 -1.81
CA PHE A 277 -5.89 15.43 -2.45
C PHE A 277 -5.93 16.62 -1.48
N ASP A 278 -6.99 16.78 -0.70
CA ASP A 278 -7.10 17.84 0.30
C ASP A 278 -5.97 17.83 1.34
N SER A 279 -5.42 16.62 1.63
CA SER A 279 -4.37 16.46 2.64
C SER A 279 -3.01 16.98 2.18
N TYR A 280 -2.68 16.88 0.88
CA TYR A 280 -1.34 17.19 0.36
C TYR A 280 -1.32 18.06 -0.91
N SER A 281 -2.46 18.60 -1.35
CA SER A 281 -2.56 19.43 -2.57
C SER A 281 -1.66 20.66 -2.57
N HIS A 282 -1.35 21.20 -1.39
CA HIS A 282 -0.47 22.37 -1.23
C HIS A 282 1.00 22.08 -1.62
N HIS A 283 1.38 20.83 -1.77
CA HIS A 283 2.71 20.38 -2.23
C HIS A 283 2.77 20.09 -3.73
N ILE A 284 1.63 20.11 -4.43
CA ILE A 284 1.50 19.55 -5.78
C ILE A 284 1.14 20.65 -6.77
N SER A 285 1.70 20.61 -7.99
CA SER A 285 1.28 21.46 -9.10
C SER A 285 -0.22 21.28 -9.43
N PRO A 286 -0.88 22.24 -10.07
CA PRO A 286 -2.28 22.09 -10.49
C PRO A 286 -2.50 20.80 -11.29
N LEU A 287 -3.56 20.07 -10.97
CA LEU A 287 -3.96 18.82 -11.63
C LEU A 287 -5.25 19.02 -12.43
N THR A 288 -5.37 18.28 -13.52
CA THR A 288 -6.68 18.04 -14.15
C THR A 288 -7.51 17.10 -13.28
N ASP A 289 -8.83 17.08 -13.46
CA ASP A 289 -9.71 16.17 -12.73
C ASP A 289 -9.36 14.70 -12.96
N ALA A 290 -8.96 14.34 -14.17
CA ALA A 290 -8.53 12.98 -14.50
C ALA A 290 -7.21 12.61 -13.81
N GLN A 291 -6.23 13.52 -13.76
CA GLN A 291 -4.98 13.30 -13.02
C GLN A 291 -5.25 13.14 -11.52
N ARG A 292 -6.11 13.98 -10.95
CA ARG A 292 -6.51 13.87 -9.54
C ARG A 292 -7.19 12.54 -9.26
N ALA A 293 -8.17 12.16 -10.10
CA ALA A 293 -8.90 10.90 -9.94
C ALA A 293 -7.99 9.67 -9.95
N LEU A 294 -6.96 9.63 -10.81
CA LEU A 294 -6.04 8.50 -10.92
C LEU A 294 -4.93 8.54 -9.87
N LEU A 295 -4.24 9.68 -9.74
CA LEU A 295 -3.00 9.75 -8.95
C LEU A 295 -3.26 9.84 -7.43
N CYS A 296 -4.45 10.31 -7.03
CA CYS A 296 -4.91 10.31 -5.64
C CYS A 296 -5.82 9.12 -5.31
N ASP A 297 -6.04 8.18 -6.27
CA ASP A 297 -6.88 6.99 -6.08
C ASP A 297 -6.32 6.11 -4.95
N PRO A 298 -7.06 5.88 -3.86
CA PRO A 298 -6.59 4.99 -2.81
C PRO A 298 -6.41 3.57 -3.35
N GLN A 299 -5.21 3.03 -3.20
CA GLN A 299 -4.89 1.66 -3.56
C GLN A 299 -5.05 0.74 -2.34
N THR A 300 -5.47 -0.49 -2.57
CA THR A 300 -5.40 -1.58 -1.60
C THR A 300 -4.46 -2.62 -2.15
N SER A 301 -3.47 -3.01 -1.36
CA SER A 301 -2.42 -3.93 -1.81
C SER A 301 -1.76 -3.48 -3.12
N GLY A 302 -1.43 -2.19 -3.21
CA GLY A 302 -0.80 -1.61 -4.40
C GLY A 302 0.65 -2.05 -4.60
N GLY A 303 1.30 -1.48 -5.60
CA GLY A 303 2.69 -1.79 -5.94
C GLY A 303 3.69 -0.98 -5.13
N LEU A 304 4.96 -1.36 -5.25
CA LEU A 304 6.07 -0.61 -4.68
C LEU A 304 6.38 0.60 -5.57
N LEU A 305 6.46 1.78 -4.95
CA LEU A 305 7.09 2.97 -5.49
C LEU A 305 8.59 2.86 -5.19
N VAL A 306 9.41 2.83 -6.24
CA VAL A 306 10.84 2.59 -6.11
C VAL A 306 11.62 3.75 -6.71
N ALA A 307 12.54 4.34 -5.94
CA ALA A 307 13.48 5.36 -6.39
C ALA A 307 14.85 4.72 -6.69
N VAL A 308 15.27 4.78 -7.97
CA VAL A 308 16.48 4.11 -8.48
C VAL A 308 17.49 5.12 -9.01
N ALA A 309 18.70 5.12 -8.47
CA ALA A 309 19.80 5.96 -8.95
C ALA A 309 20.27 5.52 -10.35
N ALA A 310 20.82 6.48 -11.12
CA ALA A 310 21.21 6.23 -12.51
C ALA A 310 22.18 5.05 -12.68
N ASN A 311 23.11 4.86 -11.75
CA ASN A 311 24.08 3.77 -11.75
C ASN A 311 23.50 2.40 -11.36
N GLY A 312 22.25 2.34 -10.91
CA GLY A 312 21.53 1.11 -10.54
C GLY A 312 20.49 0.65 -11.55
N LEU A 313 20.23 1.42 -12.61
CA LEU A 313 19.14 1.15 -13.55
C LEU A 313 19.29 -0.18 -14.27
N GLU A 314 20.51 -0.56 -14.68
CA GLU A 314 20.76 -1.83 -15.39
C GLU A 314 20.40 -3.02 -14.49
N ALA A 315 20.94 -3.07 -13.27
CA ALA A 315 20.65 -4.13 -12.31
C ALA A 315 19.16 -4.16 -11.90
N PHE A 316 18.53 -2.98 -11.78
CA PHE A 316 17.11 -2.88 -11.49
C PHE A 316 16.25 -3.47 -12.64
N HIS A 317 16.53 -3.11 -13.89
CA HIS A 317 15.81 -3.66 -15.04
C HIS A 317 16.04 -5.17 -15.22
N GLU A 318 17.24 -5.66 -14.92
CA GLU A 318 17.50 -7.10 -14.90
C GLU A 318 16.66 -7.81 -13.83
N ALA A 319 16.62 -7.29 -12.61
CA ALA A 319 15.84 -7.86 -11.50
C ALA A 319 14.32 -7.76 -11.72
N THR A 320 13.85 -6.80 -12.53
CA THR A 320 12.43 -6.55 -12.83
C THR A 320 12.03 -6.91 -14.26
N ALA A 321 12.83 -7.71 -14.97
CA ALA A 321 12.65 -7.98 -16.43
C ALA A 321 11.25 -8.52 -16.75
N ASP A 322 10.69 -9.37 -15.89
CA ASP A 322 9.34 -9.93 -16.07
C ASP A 322 8.23 -8.88 -15.92
N LEU A 323 8.47 -7.80 -15.17
CA LEU A 323 7.50 -6.73 -14.93
C LEU A 323 7.53 -5.64 -16.02
N LYS A 324 8.59 -5.56 -16.82
CA LYS A 324 8.77 -4.58 -17.91
C LYS A 324 8.50 -3.14 -17.47
N LEU A 325 9.04 -2.75 -16.32
CA LEU A 325 8.78 -1.46 -15.72
C LEU A 325 9.41 -0.31 -16.53
N GLU A 326 8.62 0.75 -16.72
CA GLU A 326 9.09 2.02 -17.30
C GLU A 326 9.10 3.11 -16.22
N SER A 327 10.08 4.02 -16.31
CA SER A 327 10.13 5.16 -15.40
C SER A 327 9.04 6.16 -15.77
N PHE A 328 8.24 6.55 -14.78
CA PHE A 328 7.20 7.56 -14.92
C PHE A 328 7.63 8.93 -14.41
N GLY A 329 8.83 9.08 -13.81
CA GLY A 329 9.29 10.33 -13.25
C GLY A 329 10.73 10.31 -12.78
N GLN A 330 11.15 11.44 -12.23
CA GLN A 330 12.49 11.66 -11.73
C GLN A 330 12.48 12.58 -10.51
N LEU A 331 13.36 12.31 -9.56
CA LEU A 331 13.62 13.19 -8.42
C LEU A 331 14.60 14.32 -8.81
N THR A 332 14.34 15.51 -8.28
CA THR A 332 15.07 16.74 -8.55
C THR A 332 15.49 17.42 -7.25
N GLU A 333 16.29 18.48 -7.34
CA GLU A 333 16.53 19.38 -6.21
C GLU A 333 15.22 19.85 -5.60
N SER A 334 15.23 20.06 -4.29
CA SER A 334 14.04 20.52 -3.56
C SER A 334 13.58 21.89 -4.05
N THR A 335 12.29 22.02 -4.30
CA THR A 335 11.61 23.24 -4.76
C THR A 335 10.37 23.49 -3.90
N GLU A 336 9.78 24.71 -3.99
CA GLU A 336 8.56 25.06 -3.25
C GLU A 336 7.38 24.14 -3.64
N THR A 337 7.25 23.80 -4.91
CA THR A 337 6.31 22.78 -5.39
C THR A 337 7.00 21.41 -5.32
N LEU A 338 6.59 20.59 -4.36
CA LEU A 338 7.26 19.34 -4.09
C LEU A 338 7.09 18.32 -5.24
N ILE A 339 5.89 18.25 -5.83
CA ILE A 339 5.60 17.36 -6.96
C ILE A 339 5.03 18.15 -8.12
N THR A 340 5.72 18.11 -9.26
CA THR A 340 5.24 18.65 -10.54
C THR A 340 4.71 17.51 -11.41
N VAL A 341 3.46 17.61 -11.85
CA VAL A 341 2.78 16.63 -12.71
C VAL A 341 2.61 17.20 -14.11
N ASN A 342 3.14 16.49 -15.11
CA ASN A 342 3.03 16.81 -16.54
C ASN A 342 1.98 15.92 -17.21
#